data_165f32302c7006404f1e773bb7e78010
#
_entry.id   165f32302c7006404f1e773bb7e78010
#
_cell.length_a   1.000
_cell.length_b   1.000
_cell.length_c   1.000
_cell.angle_alpha   90.00
_cell.angle_beta   90.00
_cell.angle_gamma   90.00
#
_symmetry.space_group_name_H-M   'P 1'
#
loop_
_entity.id
_entity.type
_entity.pdbx_description
1 polymer ?
#
loop_
_entity_poly.entity_id
_entity_poly.type
_entity_poly.pdbx_seq_one_letter_code
_entity_poly.pdbx_strand_id
1 'polypeptide(L)'
;MKPNYLTILITTLCIFFNACHNSNTAPQLQLADSLIDKRADSALCILEKLSIEEISNKSAKAMYALLLTEALDKNFKSHRNDSLILIAVDYYKDNSNNKLKTKAYYYLGRECIKTIKNI
;
A
#
# COMPACT_ATOMS: atom_id res chain seq x y z
N MET A 1 11.57 -51.98 -0.20
CA MET A 1 11.83 -50.59 0.17
C MET A 1 10.55 -50.04 0.78
N LYS A 2 10.58 -49.68 2.05
CA LYS A 2 9.46 -48.99 2.67
C LYS A 2 9.54 -47.51 2.32
N PRO A 3 8.50 -46.88 1.75
CA PRO A 3 8.51 -45.43 1.52
C PRO A 3 8.56 -44.72 2.87
N ASN A 4 9.50 -43.79 3.01
CA ASN A 4 9.59 -42.96 4.20
C ASN A 4 8.43 -41.98 4.20
N TYR A 5 7.34 -42.31 4.87
CA TYR A 5 6.19 -41.43 5.04
C TYR A 5 6.58 -40.10 5.68
N LEU A 6 7.62 -40.09 6.49
CA LEU A 6 8.16 -38.87 7.09
C LEU A 6 8.75 -37.90 6.06
N THR A 7 9.46 -38.42 5.05
CA THR A 7 10.01 -37.58 3.93
C THR A 7 8.91 -37.03 3.05
N ILE A 8 7.87 -37.79 2.78
CA ILE A 8 6.69 -37.37 2.01
C ILE A 8 5.90 -36.32 2.80
N LEU A 9 5.77 -36.48 4.12
CA LEU A 9 5.10 -35.50 4.98
C LEU A 9 5.85 -34.17 5.02
N ILE A 10 7.18 -34.20 5.12
CA ILE A 10 8.03 -33.00 5.14
C ILE A 10 8.00 -32.28 3.80
N THR A 11 8.06 -32.99 2.67
CA THR A 11 7.98 -32.39 1.32
C THR A 11 6.60 -31.80 1.06
N THR A 12 5.53 -32.43 1.54
CA THR A 12 4.15 -31.90 1.41
C THR A 12 3.98 -30.65 2.27
N LEU A 13 4.57 -30.60 3.45
CA LEU A 13 4.53 -29.43 4.35
C LEU A 13 5.27 -28.23 3.74
N CYS A 14 6.41 -28.45 3.07
CA CYS A 14 7.17 -27.38 2.39
C CYS A 14 6.39 -26.74 1.23
N ILE A 15 5.52 -27.49 0.56
CA ILE A 15 4.70 -26.98 -0.54
C ILE A 15 3.62 -26.01 -0.03
N PHE A 16 3.11 -26.23 1.18
CA PHE A 16 2.12 -25.32 1.79
C PHE A 16 2.71 -23.97 2.20
N PHE A 17 3.98 -23.89 2.55
CA PHE A 17 4.63 -22.62 2.90
C PHE A 17 4.86 -21.69 1.70
N ASN A 18 4.96 -22.21 0.49
CA ASN A 18 5.14 -21.42 -0.72
C ASN A 18 3.82 -20.82 -1.28
N ALA A 19 2.66 -21.33 -0.84
CA ALA A 19 1.34 -20.83 -1.25
C ALA A 19 0.95 -19.51 -0.57
N CYS A 20 1.65 -19.09 0.49
CA CYS A 20 1.37 -17.85 1.22
C CYS A 20 1.99 -16.59 0.58
N HIS A 21 2.69 -16.70 -0.54
CA HIS A 21 3.45 -15.58 -1.12
C HIS A 21 2.71 -14.82 -2.24
N ASN A 22 1.49 -15.18 -2.55
CA ASN A 22 0.58 -14.37 -3.34
C ASN A 22 -0.37 -13.62 -2.40
N SER A 23 0.19 -12.69 -1.63
CA SER A 23 -0.64 -11.78 -0.85
C SER A 23 -1.37 -10.84 -1.83
N ASN A 24 -2.61 -11.19 -2.13
CA ASN A 24 -3.51 -10.28 -2.82
C ASN A 24 -3.75 -9.08 -1.90
N THR A 25 -3.08 -7.96 -2.18
CA THR A 25 -3.16 -6.74 -1.38
C THR A 25 -4.46 -5.97 -1.60
N ALA A 26 -5.25 -6.35 -2.61
CA ALA A 26 -6.49 -5.66 -2.95
C ALA A 26 -7.50 -5.57 -1.80
N PRO A 27 -7.78 -6.63 -1.02
CA PRO A 27 -8.69 -6.54 0.12
C PRO A 27 -8.21 -5.56 1.20
N GLN A 28 -6.92 -5.52 1.50
CA GLN A 28 -6.35 -4.60 2.49
C GLN A 28 -6.43 -3.16 2.02
N LEU A 29 -6.17 -2.88 0.74
CA LEU A 29 -6.30 -1.55 0.15
C LEU A 29 -7.75 -1.07 0.15
N GLN A 30 -8.70 -1.93 -0.19
CA GLN A 30 -10.13 -1.60 -0.14
C GLN A 30 -10.60 -1.32 1.29
N LEU A 31 -10.15 -2.10 2.26
CA LEU A 31 -10.46 -1.88 3.66
C LEU A 31 -9.89 -0.55 4.15
N ALA A 32 -8.63 -0.26 3.85
CA ALA A 32 -8.00 1.01 4.21
C ALA A 32 -8.74 2.20 3.58
N ASP A 33 -9.11 2.12 2.29
CA ASP A 33 -9.89 3.15 1.60
C ASP A 33 -11.24 3.40 2.26
N SER A 34 -11.93 2.34 2.68
CA SER A 34 -13.21 2.47 3.38
C SER A 34 -13.10 3.11 4.77
N LEU A 35 -11.96 2.98 5.42
CA LEU A 35 -11.70 3.51 6.77
C LEU A 35 -11.08 4.91 6.77
N ILE A 36 -10.47 5.34 5.68
CA ILE A 36 -9.59 6.52 5.64
C ILE A 36 -10.28 7.80 6.12
N ASP A 37 -11.56 7.97 5.87
CA ASP A 37 -12.31 9.17 6.25
C ASP A 37 -12.81 9.13 7.68
N LYS A 38 -13.11 7.95 8.22
CA LYS A 38 -13.72 7.79 9.55
C LYS A 38 -12.72 7.34 10.61
N ARG A 39 -11.79 6.50 10.23
CA ARG A 39 -10.80 5.86 11.09
C ARG A 39 -9.43 5.86 10.42
N ALA A 40 -8.87 7.05 10.19
CA ALA A 40 -7.57 7.22 9.56
C ALA A 40 -6.43 6.51 10.32
N ASP A 41 -6.54 6.40 11.63
CA ASP A 41 -5.62 5.63 12.48
C ASP A 41 -5.62 4.14 12.14
N SER A 42 -6.81 3.56 11.98
CA SER A 42 -6.97 2.14 11.59
C SER A 42 -6.51 1.89 10.15
N ALA A 43 -6.84 2.81 9.24
CA ALA A 43 -6.35 2.75 7.86
C ALA A 43 -4.83 2.77 7.80
N LEU A 44 -4.17 3.65 8.56
CA LEU A 44 -2.71 3.71 8.65
C LEU A 44 -2.13 2.40 9.16
N CYS A 45 -2.71 1.82 10.21
CA CYS A 45 -2.26 0.54 10.77
C CYS A 45 -2.30 -0.60 9.72
N ILE A 46 -3.33 -0.64 8.89
CA ILE A 46 -3.43 -1.62 7.80
C ILE A 46 -2.35 -1.38 6.75
N LEU A 47 -2.17 -0.14 6.32
CA LEU A 47 -1.23 0.24 5.27
C LEU A 47 0.23 0.04 5.69
N GLU A 48 0.57 0.29 6.94
CA GLU A 48 1.93 0.10 7.47
C GLU A 48 2.38 -1.37 7.50
N LYS A 49 1.44 -2.31 7.45
CA LYS A 49 1.74 -3.74 7.36
C LYS A 49 2.06 -4.20 5.94
N LEU A 50 1.76 -3.39 4.94
CA LEU A 50 2.05 -3.67 3.54
C LEU A 50 3.40 -3.10 3.15
N SER A 51 4.05 -3.75 2.19
CA SER A 51 5.30 -3.27 1.60
C SER A 51 5.07 -2.95 0.12
N ILE A 52 5.49 -1.77 -0.31
CA ILE A 52 5.33 -1.34 -1.70
C ILE A 52 6.11 -2.23 -2.68
N GLU A 53 7.23 -2.79 -2.23
CA GLU A 53 8.07 -3.69 -3.01
C GLU A 53 7.36 -5.02 -3.34
N GLU A 54 6.45 -5.44 -2.49
CA GLU A 54 5.66 -6.67 -2.67
C GLU A 54 4.43 -6.47 -3.56
N ILE A 55 4.08 -5.22 -3.86
CA ILE A 55 2.94 -4.89 -4.71
C ILE A 55 3.42 -4.83 -6.17
N SER A 56 3.06 -5.83 -6.99
CA SER A 56 3.49 -5.92 -8.38
C SER A 56 2.63 -5.10 -9.36
N ASN A 57 1.37 -4.91 -9.06
CA ASN A 57 0.40 -4.21 -9.91
C ASN A 57 0.56 -2.69 -9.78
N LYS A 58 0.71 -1.99 -10.92
CA LYS A 58 0.91 -0.52 -10.94
C LYS A 58 -0.28 0.25 -10.36
N SER A 59 -1.50 -0.18 -10.63
CA SER A 59 -2.72 0.41 -10.09
C SER A 59 -2.75 0.26 -8.56
N ALA A 60 -2.43 -0.93 -8.05
CA ALA A 60 -2.38 -1.19 -6.62
C ALA A 60 -1.25 -0.38 -5.93
N LYS A 61 -0.08 -0.25 -6.56
CA LYS A 61 1.01 0.62 -6.06
C LYS A 61 0.58 2.07 -5.95
N ALA A 62 -0.10 2.59 -6.96
CA ALA A 62 -0.60 3.96 -6.97
C ALA A 62 -1.66 4.17 -5.86
N MET A 63 -2.58 3.23 -5.70
CA MET A 63 -3.58 3.27 -4.63
C MET A 63 -2.94 3.22 -3.24
N TYR A 64 -1.99 2.32 -3.04
CA TYR A 64 -1.22 2.24 -1.80
C TYR A 64 -0.50 3.54 -1.48
N ALA A 65 0.21 4.11 -2.46
CA ALA A 65 0.95 5.36 -2.30
C ALA A 65 0.02 6.52 -1.93
N LEU A 66 -1.13 6.62 -2.58
CA LEU A 66 -2.14 7.64 -2.30
C LEU A 66 -2.73 7.48 -0.90
N LEU A 67 -3.19 6.29 -0.55
CA LEU A 67 -3.81 6.02 0.74
C LEU A 67 -2.83 6.18 1.90
N LEU A 68 -1.59 5.72 1.74
CA LEU A 68 -0.58 5.89 2.80
C LEU A 68 -0.24 7.35 3.02
N THR A 69 -0.08 8.14 1.96
CA THR A 69 0.15 9.58 2.08
C THR A 69 -1.03 10.27 2.79
N GLU A 70 -2.25 9.94 2.39
CA GLU A 70 -3.47 10.47 3.03
C GLU A 70 -3.55 10.06 4.52
N ALA A 71 -3.32 8.80 4.82
CA ALA A 71 -3.39 8.29 6.20
C ALA A 71 -2.35 8.96 7.10
N LEU A 72 -1.14 9.14 6.61
CA LEU A 72 -0.08 9.83 7.33
C LEU A 72 -0.44 11.30 7.57
N ASP A 73 -0.96 11.99 6.56
CA ASP A 73 -1.38 13.39 6.69
C ASP A 73 -2.49 13.55 7.72
N LYS A 74 -3.52 12.70 7.68
CA LYS A 74 -4.65 12.71 8.62
C LYS A 74 -4.25 12.34 10.05
N ASN A 75 -3.18 11.58 10.23
CA ASN A 75 -2.62 11.24 11.54
C ASN A 75 -1.51 12.21 11.99
N PHE A 76 -1.31 13.32 11.29
CA PHE A 76 -0.28 14.33 11.58
C PHE A 76 1.13 13.76 11.62
N LYS A 77 1.39 12.70 10.87
CA LYS A 77 2.70 12.09 10.73
C LYS A 77 3.37 12.58 9.45
N SER A 78 4.65 12.91 9.53
CA SER A 78 5.44 13.25 8.35
C SER A 78 5.99 12.00 7.68
N HIS A 79 6.00 12.01 6.36
CA HIS A 79 6.69 11.02 5.55
C HIS A 79 8.13 11.46 5.30
N ARG A 80 9.08 10.54 5.46
CA ARG A 80 10.49 10.82 5.14
C ARG A 80 10.78 10.78 3.64
N ASN A 81 9.81 10.36 2.83
CA ASN A 81 10.03 10.14 1.41
C ASN A 81 8.94 10.84 0.60
N ASP A 82 9.24 12.05 0.15
CA ASP A 82 8.36 12.84 -0.71
C ASP A 82 8.06 12.17 -2.05
N SER A 83 8.82 11.12 -2.41
CA SER A 83 8.63 10.39 -3.66
C SER A 83 7.41 9.46 -3.67
N LEU A 84 6.86 9.13 -2.51
CA LEU A 84 5.73 8.20 -2.43
C LEU A 84 4.50 8.75 -3.18
N ILE A 85 4.10 9.98 -2.90
CA ILE A 85 2.95 10.59 -3.57
C ILE A 85 3.16 10.74 -5.08
N LEU A 86 4.41 10.87 -5.53
CA LEU A 86 4.73 10.96 -6.95
C LEU A 86 4.36 9.69 -7.71
N ILE A 87 4.40 8.53 -7.08
CA ILE A 87 3.95 7.26 -7.68
C ILE A 87 2.45 7.35 -8.01
N ALA A 88 1.65 7.89 -7.11
CA ALA A 88 0.22 8.08 -7.33
C ALA A 88 -0.04 9.14 -8.41
N VAL A 89 0.63 10.28 -8.35
CA VAL A 89 0.49 11.35 -9.34
C VAL A 89 0.85 10.85 -10.73
N ASP A 90 1.98 10.16 -10.87
CA ASP A 90 2.42 9.64 -12.17
C ASP A 90 1.43 8.65 -12.78
N TYR A 91 0.82 7.81 -11.96
CA TYR A 91 -0.20 6.88 -12.41
C TYR A 91 -1.53 7.56 -12.76
N TYR A 92 -2.03 8.46 -11.89
CA TYR A 92 -3.36 9.06 -12.05
C TYR A 92 -3.41 10.25 -13.00
N LYS A 93 -2.28 10.89 -13.34
CA LYS A 93 -2.26 12.06 -14.23
C LYS A 93 -2.95 11.82 -15.58
N ASP A 94 -2.77 10.62 -16.15
CA ASP A 94 -3.35 10.20 -17.43
C ASP A 94 -4.58 9.29 -17.26
N ASN A 95 -5.08 9.14 -16.04
CA ASN A 95 -6.21 8.27 -15.74
C ASN A 95 -7.53 9.05 -15.87
N SER A 96 -8.59 8.36 -16.31
CA SER A 96 -9.93 8.95 -16.43
C SER A 96 -10.63 9.16 -15.08
N ASN A 97 -10.13 8.56 -13.99
CA ASN A 97 -10.70 8.73 -12.66
C ASN A 97 -10.30 10.09 -12.06
N ASN A 98 -11.11 11.09 -12.32
CA ASN A 98 -10.85 12.47 -11.87
C ASN A 98 -10.81 12.62 -10.36
N LYS A 99 -11.56 11.80 -9.61
CA LYS A 99 -11.55 11.82 -8.14
C LYS A 99 -10.18 11.44 -7.58
N LEU A 100 -9.61 10.35 -8.04
CA LEU A 100 -8.29 9.89 -7.59
C LEU A 100 -7.17 10.81 -8.09
N LYS A 101 -7.29 11.32 -9.31
CA LYS A 101 -6.37 12.31 -9.86
C LYS A 101 -6.33 13.57 -9.00
N THR A 102 -7.49 14.16 -8.71
CA THR A 102 -7.60 15.36 -7.87
C THR A 102 -7.04 15.11 -6.47
N LYS A 103 -7.34 13.97 -5.88
CA LYS A 103 -6.82 13.58 -4.56
C LYS A 103 -5.28 13.47 -4.57
N ALA A 104 -4.71 12.86 -5.60
CA ALA A 104 -3.26 12.72 -5.75
C ALA A 104 -2.57 14.09 -5.83
N TYR A 105 -3.07 15.01 -6.64
CA TYR A 105 -2.55 16.39 -6.75
C TYR A 105 -2.74 17.18 -5.44
N TYR A 106 -3.85 17.01 -4.76
CA TYR A 106 -4.08 17.64 -3.47
C TYR A 106 -3.00 17.24 -2.45
N TYR A 107 -2.73 15.95 -2.31
CA TYR A 107 -1.71 15.48 -1.37
C TYR A 107 -0.29 15.80 -1.81
N LEU A 108 -0.02 15.87 -3.11
CA LEU A 108 1.26 16.40 -3.60
C LEU A 108 1.48 17.85 -3.12
N GLY A 109 0.47 18.69 -3.24
CA GLY A 109 0.53 20.06 -2.74
C GLY A 109 0.74 20.14 -1.22
N ARG A 110 0.08 19.27 -0.48
CA ARG A 110 0.25 19.16 0.99
C ARG A 110 1.68 18.81 1.37
N GLU A 111 2.28 17.84 0.69
CA GLU A 111 3.67 17.43 0.97
C GLU A 111 4.66 18.54 0.61
N CYS A 112 4.46 19.24 -0.51
CA CYS A 112 5.28 20.40 -0.88
C CYS A 112 5.24 21.50 0.18
N ILE A 113 4.07 21.81 0.74
CA ILE A 113 3.93 22.82 1.81
C ILE A 113 4.66 22.40 3.07
N LYS A 114 4.59 21.12 3.46
CA LYS A 114 5.32 20.60 4.63
C LYS A 114 6.83 20.73 4.44
N THR A 115 7.34 20.41 3.27
CA THR A 115 8.76 20.52 2.95
C THR A 115 9.23 21.98 3.07
N ILE A 116 8.48 22.94 2.56
CA ILE A 116 8.80 24.37 2.65
C ILE A 116 8.82 24.85 4.10
N LYS A 117 7.86 24.41 4.93
CA LYS A 117 7.78 24.81 6.35
C LYS A 117 8.90 24.25 7.22
N ASN A 118 9.53 23.17 6.79
CA ASN A 118 10.61 22.50 7.53
C ASN A 118 12.01 22.96 7.11
N ILE A 119 12.10 23.95 6.24
CA ILE A 119 13.40 24.55 5.84
C ILE A 119 13.91 25.54 6.89
#